data_4c858d074bdb9c2ff9569ba18460a37d
#
_entry.id   4c858d074bdb9c2ff9569ba18460a37d
#
_cell.length_a   1.000
_cell.length_b   1.000
_cell.length_c   1.000
_cell.angle_alpha   90.00
_cell.angle_beta   90.00
_cell.angle_gamma   90.00
#
_symmetry.space_group_name_H-M   'P 1'
#
loop_
_entity.id
_entity.type
_entity.pdbx_description
1 polymer ?
#
loop_
_entity_poly.entity_id
_entity_poly.type
_entity_poly.pdbx_seq_one_letter_code
_entity_poly.pdbx_strand_id
1 'polypeptide(L)'
;MPCDAADARIFAKEPEFYVFYNGVEDYPETTVLKLSDAFITTHEQAPLELIVQVYNINTSKGAQILSRCKALDEYSLFVEEVRIQTQRDSENGFTNAVKICIEKGILKEYLQRKSREVINMLVAEYDYDTDIAVQRAEAGRIAFAEGISQGVYQKARETAAAFKRLGIDSAKIAEGTGLTVAEVESLK
;
A
#
# COMPACT_ATOMS: atom_id res chain seq x y z
N MET A 1 48.17 31.57 7.49
CA MET A 1 47.15 32.12 6.57
C MET A 1 45.96 31.23 6.68
N PRO A 2 44.82 31.67 7.23
CA PRO A 2 43.58 30.89 7.18
C PRO A 2 43.03 30.97 5.77
N CYS A 3 42.72 29.81 5.20
CA CYS A 3 41.98 29.69 3.96
C CYS A 3 40.52 30.13 4.24
N ASP A 4 40.17 31.31 3.80
CA ASP A 4 38.75 31.71 3.66
C ASP A 4 38.12 30.84 2.55
N ALA A 5 37.68 29.66 2.93
CA ALA A 5 36.67 28.94 2.14
C ALA A 5 35.40 29.75 2.29
N ALA A 6 35.15 30.65 1.34
CA ALA A 6 33.88 31.34 1.19
C ALA A 6 32.78 30.27 1.16
N ASP A 7 32.01 30.25 2.22
CA ASP A 7 30.87 29.38 2.44
C ASP A 7 29.83 29.69 1.36
N ALA A 8 30.01 29.10 0.18
CA ALA A 8 29.04 29.17 -0.92
C ALA A 8 27.81 28.35 -0.55
N ARG A 9 27.01 28.86 0.38
CA ARG A 9 25.70 28.29 0.68
C ARG A 9 24.84 28.39 -0.57
N ILE A 10 24.63 27.27 -1.21
CA ILE A 10 23.63 27.15 -2.25
C ILE A 10 22.27 27.24 -1.55
N PHE A 11 21.63 28.39 -1.64
CA PHE A 11 20.25 28.56 -1.18
C PHE A 11 19.33 27.83 -2.16
N ALA A 12 19.02 26.58 -1.88
CA ALA A 12 17.97 25.86 -2.54
C ALA A 12 16.61 26.27 -1.94
N LYS A 13 15.56 26.31 -2.77
CA LYS A 13 14.20 26.42 -2.23
C LYS A 13 13.88 25.18 -1.42
N GLU A 14 13.05 25.36 -0.38
CA GLU A 14 12.56 24.23 0.42
C GLU A 14 11.87 23.22 -0.51
N PRO A 15 12.22 21.92 -0.43
CA PRO A 15 11.58 20.90 -1.25
C PRO A 15 10.13 20.69 -0.80
N GLU A 16 9.23 20.63 -1.76
CA GLU A 16 7.82 20.29 -1.55
C GLU A 16 7.55 18.89 -2.13
N PHE A 17 6.75 18.09 -1.42
CA PHE A 17 6.43 16.73 -1.82
C PHE A 17 4.94 16.57 -2.08
N TYR A 18 4.61 16.11 -3.28
CA TYR A 18 3.24 15.90 -3.72
C TYR A 18 3.02 14.49 -4.21
N VAL A 19 1.86 13.93 -3.88
CA VAL A 19 1.36 12.65 -4.40
C VAL A 19 0.02 12.91 -5.07
N PHE A 20 -0.12 12.47 -6.30
CA PHE A 20 -1.39 12.42 -7.01
C PHE A 20 -1.98 11.01 -6.86
N TYR A 21 -2.97 10.88 -5.98
CA TYR A 21 -3.64 9.61 -5.74
C TYR A 21 -4.67 9.35 -6.85
N ASN A 22 -4.53 8.20 -7.47
CA ASN A 22 -5.44 7.72 -8.52
C ASN A 22 -5.80 6.24 -8.30
N GLY A 23 -5.93 5.82 -7.04
CA GLY A 23 -6.33 4.47 -6.67
C GLY A 23 -7.85 4.26 -6.77
N VAL A 24 -8.28 3.00 -6.57
CA VAL A 24 -9.69 2.61 -6.60
C VAL A 24 -10.37 2.69 -5.23
N GLU A 25 -9.58 2.76 -4.16
CA GLU A 25 -10.11 2.88 -2.81
C GLU A 25 -10.71 4.27 -2.56
N ASP A 26 -11.70 4.35 -1.66
CA ASP A 26 -12.24 5.65 -1.26
C ASP A 26 -11.18 6.42 -0.46
N TYR A 27 -10.73 7.52 -1.05
CA TYR A 27 -9.70 8.37 -0.48
C TYR A 27 -10.16 9.83 -0.48
N PRO A 28 -9.84 10.63 0.56
CA PRO A 28 -10.23 12.04 0.62
C PRO A 28 -9.74 12.85 -0.59
N GLU A 29 -10.41 13.97 -0.89
CA GLU A 29 -9.99 14.90 -1.95
C GLU A 29 -8.56 15.40 -1.75
N THR A 30 -8.22 15.75 -0.49
CA THR A 30 -6.86 16.14 -0.10
C THR A 30 -6.51 15.55 1.26
N THR A 31 -5.25 15.19 1.44
CA THR A 31 -4.72 14.68 2.72
C THR A 31 -3.27 15.08 2.88
N VAL A 32 -2.85 15.25 4.12
CA VAL A 32 -1.45 15.48 4.48
C VAL A 32 -0.94 14.25 5.19
N LEU A 33 0.13 13.65 4.68
CA LEU A 33 0.84 12.55 5.33
C LEU A 33 2.10 13.10 5.97
N LYS A 34 2.41 12.61 7.17
CA LYS A 34 3.63 12.93 7.90
C LYS A 34 4.42 11.67 8.19
N LEU A 35 5.73 11.74 8.05
CA LEU A 35 6.62 10.62 8.37
C LEU A 35 6.46 10.18 9.82
N SER A 36 6.28 11.12 10.75
CA SER A 36 6.07 10.85 12.17
C SER A 36 4.85 9.98 12.45
N ASP A 37 3.80 10.04 11.62
CA ASP A 37 2.57 9.24 11.79
C ASP A 37 2.81 7.74 11.53
N ALA A 38 3.91 7.37 10.89
CA ALA A 38 4.28 5.98 10.60
C ALA A 38 5.02 5.29 11.76
N PHE A 39 5.41 6.01 12.80
CA PHE A 39 6.15 5.44 13.93
C PHE A 39 5.24 5.04 15.08
N ILE A 40 5.53 3.90 15.71
CA ILE A 40 4.78 3.39 16.88
C ILE A 40 4.95 4.30 18.10
N THR A 41 6.13 4.94 18.23
CA THR A 41 6.44 5.90 19.29
C THR A 41 6.80 7.23 18.68
N THR A 42 6.03 8.28 18.99
CA THR A 42 6.31 9.65 18.54
C THR A 42 7.08 10.40 19.62
N HIS A 43 8.12 11.10 19.25
CA HIS A 43 8.77 12.11 20.09
C HIS A 43 8.16 13.48 19.79
N GLU A 44 8.05 14.34 20.79
CA GLU A 44 7.51 15.71 20.60
C GLU A 44 8.25 16.52 19.52
N GLN A 45 9.52 16.19 19.28
CA GLN A 45 10.33 16.76 18.18
C GLN A 45 10.99 15.61 17.44
N ALA A 46 10.42 15.22 16.31
CA ALA A 46 11.06 14.25 15.42
C ALA A 46 12.34 14.90 14.82
N PRO A 47 13.50 14.22 14.86
CA PRO A 47 14.74 14.76 14.29
C PRO A 47 14.68 14.88 12.76
N LEU A 48 13.74 14.20 12.12
CA LEU A 48 13.43 14.28 10.70
C LEU A 48 11.93 14.18 10.51
N GLU A 49 11.36 15.14 9.79
CA GLU A 49 9.96 15.14 9.38
C GLU A 49 9.87 15.29 7.86
N LEU A 50 9.02 14.48 7.24
CA LEU A 50 8.64 14.60 5.83
C LEU A 50 7.14 14.83 5.77
N ILE A 51 6.75 15.94 5.14
CA ILE A 51 5.34 16.28 4.94
C ILE A 51 5.03 16.12 3.46
N VAL A 52 4.03 15.30 3.15
CA VAL A 52 3.59 15.01 1.77
C VAL A 52 2.14 15.47 1.61
N GLN A 53 1.91 16.33 0.61
CA GLN A 53 0.56 16.73 0.20
C GLN A 53 0.00 15.68 -0.78
N VAL A 54 -1.12 15.07 -0.46
CA VAL A 54 -1.80 14.11 -1.33
C VAL A 54 -3.03 14.75 -1.93
N TYR A 55 -3.15 14.68 -3.25
CA TYR A 55 -4.32 15.12 -4.00
C TYR A 55 -4.96 13.94 -4.69
N ASN A 56 -6.24 13.69 -4.41
CA ASN A 56 -7.02 12.69 -5.13
C ASN A 56 -7.41 13.26 -6.49
N ILE A 57 -6.89 12.66 -7.55
CA ILE A 57 -7.12 13.08 -8.93
C ILE A 57 -8.14 12.21 -9.66
N ASN A 58 -8.87 11.34 -8.96
CA ASN A 58 -10.01 10.67 -9.58
C ASN A 58 -11.06 11.70 -10.02
N THR A 59 -11.72 11.49 -11.17
CA THR A 59 -12.71 12.41 -11.75
C THR A 59 -13.83 12.79 -10.79
N SER A 60 -14.20 11.89 -9.89
CA SER A 60 -15.25 12.09 -8.88
C SER A 60 -14.82 12.93 -7.66
N LYS A 61 -13.51 13.11 -7.43
CA LYS A 61 -12.98 13.73 -6.21
C LYS A 61 -12.06 14.93 -6.47
N GLY A 62 -11.34 14.94 -7.59
CA GLY A 62 -10.29 15.91 -7.87
C GLY A 62 -10.73 17.22 -8.52
N ALA A 63 -11.99 17.63 -8.42
CA ALA A 63 -12.57 18.72 -9.22
C ALA A 63 -11.76 20.03 -9.16
N GLN A 64 -11.26 20.41 -8.00
CA GLN A 64 -10.55 21.68 -7.85
C GLN A 64 -9.16 21.70 -8.53
N ILE A 65 -8.37 20.62 -8.38
CA ILE A 65 -7.04 20.55 -9.00
C ILE A 65 -7.14 20.27 -10.48
N LEU A 66 -8.08 19.41 -10.90
CA LEU A 66 -8.29 19.04 -12.29
C LEU A 66 -8.72 20.25 -13.13
N SER A 67 -9.61 21.10 -12.62
CA SER A 67 -10.04 22.32 -13.31
C SER A 67 -8.92 23.32 -13.58
N ARG A 68 -7.80 23.24 -12.85
CA ARG A 68 -6.64 24.14 -12.98
C ARG A 68 -5.53 23.58 -13.86
N CYS A 69 -5.56 22.29 -14.16
CA CYS A 69 -4.51 21.62 -14.92
C CYS A 69 -5.12 20.66 -15.95
N LYS A 70 -5.23 21.15 -17.20
CA LYS A 70 -5.80 20.37 -18.31
C LYS A 70 -5.11 19.02 -18.50
N ALA A 71 -3.77 18.97 -18.40
CA ALA A 71 -3.04 17.72 -18.58
C ALA A 71 -3.38 16.68 -17.49
N LEU A 72 -3.59 17.14 -16.25
CA LEU A 72 -3.98 16.27 -15.14
C LEU A 72 -5.42 15.79 -15.27
N ASP A 73 -6.32 16.67 -15.74
CA ASP A 73 -7.70 16.34 -16.04
C ASP A 73 -7.79 15.28 -17.15
N GLU A 74 -7.12 15.51 -18.28
CA GLU A 74 -7.06 14.53 -19.36
C GLU A 74 -6.43 13.20 -18.94
N TYR A 75 -5.42 13.21 -18.06
CA TYR A 75 -4.84 12.00 -17.49
C TYR A 75 -5.84 11.25 -16.59
N SER A 76 -6.57 11.96 -15.75
CA SER A 76 -7.63 11.36 -14.90
C SER A 76 -8.71 10.70 -15.74
N LEU A 77 -9.20 11.36 -16.79
CA LEU A 77 -10.17 10.81 -17.74
C LEU A 77 -9.62 9.59 -18.49
N PHE A 78 -8.35 9.62 -18.87
CA PHE A 78 -7.69 8.48 -19.50
C PHE A 78 -7.66 7.25 -18.61
N VAL A 79 -7.26 7.41 -17.34
CA VAL A 79 -7.21 6.30 -16.39
C VAL A 79 -8.61 5.73 -16.11
N GLU A 80 -9.63 6.59 -16.01
CA GLU A 80 -11.01 6.15 -15.87
C GLU A 80 -11.46 5.31 -17.08
N GLU A 81 -11.17 5.76 -18.30
CA GLU A 81 -11.47 5.01 -19.52
C GLU A 81 -10.74 3.67 -19.55
N VAL A 82 -9.47 3.63 -19.16
CA VAL A 82 -8.69 2.37 -19.03
C VAL A 82 -9.41 1.39 -18.10
N ARG A 83 -9.84 1.82 -16.93
CA ARG A 83 -10.57 0.98 -15.96
C ARG A 83 -11.88 0.44 -16.55
N ILE A 84 -12.65 1.30 -17.21
CA ILE A 84 -13.93 0.91 -17.83
C ILE A 84 -13.69 -0.15 -18.92
N GLN A 85 -12.72 0.05 -19.77
CA GLN A 85 -12.49 -0.84 -20.90
C GLN A 85 -11.87 -2.18 -20.48
N THR A 86 -10.97 -2.19 -19.50
CA THR A 86 -10.40 -3.43 -18.96
C THR A 86 -11.40 -4.28 -18.19
N GLN A 87 -12.38 -3.66 -17.53
CA GLN A 87 -13.49 -4.39 -16.91
C GLN A 87 -14.43 -5.03 -17.93
N ARG A 88 -14.59 -4.44 -19.14
CA ARG A 88 -15.44 -4.95 -20.22
C ARG A 88 -14.76 -6.03 -21.05
N ASP A 89 -13.49 -5.85 -21.31
CA ASP A 89 -12.68 -6.72 -22.16
C ASP A 89 -11.25 -6.75 -21.59
N SER A 90 -10.93 -7.81 -20.86
CA SER A 90 -9.61 -7.96 -20.22
C SER A 90 -8.47 -8.14 -21.23
N GLU A 91 -8.75 -8.63 -22.43
CA GLU A 91 -7.73 -8.90 -23.44
C GLU A 91 -7.38 -7.65 -24.26
N ASN A 92 -8.39 -6.88 -24.69
CA ASN A 92 -8.23 -5.72 -25.57
C ASN A 92 -8.47 -4.38 -24.87
N GLY A 93 -8.79 -4.36 -23.58
CA GLY A 93 -9.23 -3.19 -22.82
C GLY A 93 -8.28 -2.01 -22.92
N PHE A 94 -6.96 -2.23 -22.79
CA PHE A 94 -5.96 -1.16 -22.91
C PHE A 94 -5.94 -0.56 -24.32
N THR A 95 -6.00 -1.41 -25.34
CA THR A 95 -6.02 -0.97 -26.74
C THR A 95 -7.29 -0.18 -27.06
N ASN A 96 -8.44 -0.63 -26.56
CA ASN A 96 -9.73 0.03 -26.74
C ASN A 96 -9.76 1.38 -26.02
N ALA A 97 -9.26 1.46 -24.79
CA ALA A 97 -9.17 2.71 -24.02
C ALA A 97 -8.33 3.78 -24.78
N VAL A 98 -7.17 3.38 -25.26
CA VAL A 98 -6.30 4.30 -26.04
C VAL A 98 -7.01 4.82 -27.30
N LYS A 99 -7.70 3.94 -28.05
CA LYS A 99 -8.46 4.36 -29.25
C LYS A 99 -9.58 5.35 -28.90
N ILE A 100 -10.39 5.02 -27.89
CA ILE A 100 -11.51 5.86 -27.44
C ILE A 100 -11.01 7.23 -26.97
N CYS A 101 -9.91 7.27 -26.20
CA CYS A 101 -9.34 8.53 -25.74
C CYS A 101 -8.83 9.40 -26.89
N ILE A 102 -8.20 8.80 -27.90
CA ILE A 102 -7.79 9.53 -29.14
C ILE A 102 -9.01 10.12 -29.84
N GLU A 103 -10.09 9.35 -29.97
CA GLU A 103 -11.35 9.80 -30.62
C GLU A 103 -12.03 10.92 -29.83
N LYS A 104 -12.04 10.82 -28.50
CA LYS A 104 -12.58 11.86 -27.59
C LYS A 104 -11.68 13.09 -27.45
N GLY A 105 -10.46 13.06 -28.00
CA GLY A 105 -9.49 14.16 -27.89
C GLY A 105 -8.72 14.20 -26.57
N ILE A 106 -8.84 13.16 -25.72
CA ILE A 106 -8.16 13.04 -24.43
C ILE A 106 -6.71 12.60 -24.67
N LEU A 107 -5.73 13.39 -24.22
CA LEU A 107 -4.29 13.19 -24.46
C LEU A 107 -3.96 12.85 -25.93
N LYS A 108 -4.76 13.34 -26.86
CA LYS A 108 -4.78 12.92 -28.27
C LYS A 108 -3.40 12.90 -28.93
N GLU A 109 -2.69 14.01 -28.90
CA GLU A 109 -1.37 14.14 -29.56
C GLU A 109 -0.35 13.18 -28.93
N TYR A 110 -0.39 13.02 -27.62
CA TYR A 110 0.50 12.13 -26.88
C TYR A 110 0.20 10.66 -27.23
N LEU A 111 -1.06 10.25 -27.15
CA LEU A 111 -1.48 8.87 -27.42
C LEU A 111 -1.30 8.50 -28.89
N GLN A 112 -1.52 9.40 -29.85
CA GLN A 112 -1.24 9.13 -31.27
C GLN A 112 0.23 8.83 -31.52
N ARG A 113 1.13 9.53 -30.84
CA ARG A 113 2.58 9.35 -30.99
C ARG A 113 3.12 8.15 -30.22
N LYS A 114 2.54 7.83 -29.04
CA LYS A 114 3.09 6.90 -28.05
C LYS A 114 2.16 5.73 -27.70
N SER A 115 1.12 5.46 -28.50
CA SER A 115 0.10 4.46 -28.18
C SER A 115 0.68 3.09 -27.83
N ARG A 116 1.65 2.59 -28.60
CA ARG A 116 2.27 1.28 -28.34
C ARG A 116 3.04 1.25 -27.03
N GLU A 117 3.79 2.31 -26.73
CA GLU A 117 4.57 2.41 -25.49
C GLU A 117 3.63 2.48 -24.29
N VAL A 118 2.54 3.25 -24.38
CA VAL A 118 1.54 3.38 -23.33
C VAL A 118 0.84 2.04 -23.09
N ILE A 119 0.41 1.34 -24.14
CA ILE A 119 -0.23 0.02 -24.00
C ILE A 119 0.73 -0.97 -23.35
N ASN A 120 1.98 -1.05 -23.77
CA ASN A 120 2.97 -1.94 -23.19
C ASN A 120 3.23 -1.63 -21.70
N MET A 121 3.27 -0.35 -21.33
CA MET A 121 3.42 0.07 -19.95
C MET A 121 2.21 -0.34 -19.10
N LEU A 122 0.99 -0.12 -19.61
CA LEU A 122 -0.24 -0.51 -18.89
C LEU A 122 -0.34 -2.02 -18.69
N VAL A 123 0.05 -2.82 -19.69
CA VAL A 123 0.09 -4.29 -19.56
C VAL A 123 1.10 -4.70 -18.50
N ALA A 124 2.30 -4.14 -18.51
CA ALA A 124 3.34 -4.47 -17.53
C ALA A 124 2.95 -4.06 -16.10
N GLU A 125 2.28 -2.92 -15.93
CA GLU A 125 1.77 -2.46 -14.64
C GLU A 125 0.65 -3.37 -14.12
N TYR A 126 -0.26 -3.79 -14.99
CA TYR A 126 -1.34 -4.72 -14.64
C TYR A 126 -0.80 -6.09 -14.18
N ASP A 127 0.18 -6.64 -14.90
CA ASP A 127 0.81 -7.91 -14.54
C ASP A 127 1.50 -7.80 -13.17
N TYR A 128 2.21 -6.71 -12.91
CA TYR A 128 2.89 -6.46 -11.65
C TYR A 128 1.90 -6.32 -10.47
N ASP A 129 0.81 -5.60 -10.64
CA ASP A 129 -0.23 -5.45 -9.62
C ASP A 129 -0.91 -6.78 -9.30
N THR A 130 -1.13 -7.61 -10.33
CA THR A 130 -1.69 -8.97 -10.18
C THR A 130 -0.75 -9.86 -9.37
N ASP A 131 0.54 -9.85 -9.68
CA ASP A 131 1.55 -10.62 -8.97
C ASP A 131 1.66 -10.20 -7.50
N ILE A 132 1.64 -8.89 -7.23
CA ILE A 132 1.65 -8.36 -5.85
C ILE A 132 0.38 -8.77 -5.09
N ALA A 133 -0.78 -8.73 -5.73
CA ALA A 133 -2.03 -9.14 -5.10
C ALA A 133 -2.01 -10.62 -4.71
N VAL A 134 -1.49 -11.49 -5.59
CA VAL A 134 -1.30 -12.92 -5.31
C VAL A 134 -0.34 -13.13 -4.14
N GLN A 135 0.83 -12.47 -4.15
CA GLN A 135 1.82 -12.59 -3.07
C GLN A 135 1.26 -12.11 -1.71
N ARG A 136 0.51 -11.00 -1.69
CA ARG A 136 -0.14 -10.49 -0.47
C ARG A 136 -1.21 -11.45 0.06
N ALA A 137 -2.01 -12.03 -0.83
CA ALA A 137 -3.02 -13.03 -0.45
C ALA A 137 -2.38 -14.29 0.13
N GLU A 138 -1.25 -14.72 -0.42
CA GLU A 138 -0.49 -15.88 0.07
C GLU A 138 0.17 -15.61 1.41
N ALA A 139 0.84 -14.48 1.56
CA ALA A 139 1.41 -14.03 2.83
C ALA A 139 0.33 -13.90 3.92
N GLY A 140 -0.85 -13.36 3.59
CA GLY A 140 -1.99 -13.29 4.49
C GLY A 140 -2.49 -14.66 4.95
N ARG A 141 -2.56 -15.64 4.05
CA ARG A 141 -2.93 -17.03 4.39
C ARG A 141 -1.92 -17.68 5.33
N ILE A 142 -0.62 -17.48 5.07
CA ILE A 142 0.46 -18.02 5.91
C ILE A 142 0.39 -17.39 7.30
N ALA A 143 0.33 -16.06 7.39
CA ALA A 143 0.26 -15.34 8.66
C ALA A 143 -1.00 -15.72 9.48
N PHE A 144 -2.14 -15.94 8.81
CA PHE A 144 -3.36 -16.41 9.47
C PHE A 144 -3.21 -17.83 10.02
N ALA A 145 -2.62 -18.75 9.27
CA ALA A 145 -2.37 -20.12 9.71
C ALA A 145 -1.38 -20.17 10.90
N GLU A 146 -0.32 -19.36 10.84
CA GLU A 146 0.63 -19.21 11.94
C GLU A 146 -0.04 -18.61 13.18
N GLY A 147 -0.89 -17.58 13.01
CA GLY A 147 -1.65 -16.96 14.10
C GLY A 147 -2.60 -17.94 14.80
N ILE A 148 -3.30 -18.78 14.02
CA ILE A 148 -4.13 -19.86 14.58
C ILE A 148 -3.27 -20.85 15.39
N SER A 149 -2.15 -21.31 14.82
CA SER A 149 -1.26 -22.26 15.49
C SER A 149 -0.71 -21.71 16.80
N GLN A 150 -0.25 -20.45 16.78
CA GLN A 150 0.23 -19.76 17.98
C GLN A 150 -0.89 -19.58 19.01
N GLY A 151 -2.10 -19.21 18.58
CA GLY A 151 -3.26 -19.06 19.47
C GLY A 151 -3.68 -20.36 20.13
N VAL A 152 -3.71 -21.46 19.39
CA VAL A 152 -3.99 -22.81 19.92
C VAL A 152 -2.92 -23.22 20.94
N TYR A 153 -1.65 -23.02 20.62
CA TYR A 153 -0.54 -23.36 21.52
C TYR A 153 -0.58 -22.52 22.81
N GLN A 154 -0.83 -21.22 22.69
CA GLN A 154 -0.95 -20.34 23.85
C GLN A 154 -2.14 -20.75 24.73
N LYS A 155 -3.28 -21.07 24.13
CA LYS A 155 -4.46 -21.54 24.86
C LYS A 155 -4.20 -22.87 25.57
N ALA A 156 -3.50 -23.80 24.94
CA ALA A 156 -3.07 -25.05 25.55
C ALA A 156 -2.19 -24.80 26.78
N ARG A 157 -1.23 -23.88 26.72
CA ARG A 157 -0.37 -23.48 27.83
C ARG A 157 -1.15 -22.86 28.99
N GLU A 158 -2.06 -21.93 28.70
CA GLU A 158 -2.92 -21.32 29.73
C GLU A 158 -3.78 -22.37 30.47
N THR A 159 -4.37 -23.28 29.68
CA THR A 159 -5.18 -24.37 30.22
C THR A 159 -4.34 -25.31 31.06
N ALA A 160 -3.15 -25.70 30.58
CA ALA A 160 -2.22 -26.54 31.34
C ALA A 160 -1.78 -25.90 32.67
N ALA A 161 -1.48 -24.61 32.66
CA ALA A 161 -1.12 -23.86 33.86
C ALA A 161 -2.27 -23.82 34.86
N ALA A 162 -3.52 -23.68 34.39
CA ALA A 162 -4.69 -23.74 35.25
C ALA A 162 -4.87 -25.13 35.91
N PHE A 163 -4.74 -26.19 35.13
CA PHE A 163 -4.85 -27.58 35.64
C PHE A 163 -3.71 -27.94 36.58
N LYS A 164 -2.50 -27.47 36.35
CA LYS A 164 -1.37 -27.63 37.25
C LYS A 164 -1.64 -27.02 38.63
N ARG A 165 -2.23 -25.82 38.67
CA ARG A 165 -2.64 -25.16 39.94
C ARG A 165 -3.74 -25.93 40.70
N LEU A 166 -4.56 -26.70 39.97
CA LEU A 166 -5.57 -27.58 40.58
C LEU A 166 -4.99 -28.91 41.04
N GLY A 167 -3.69 -29.14 40.92
CA GLY A 167 -3.02 -30.36 41.38
C GLY A 167 -3.20 -31.57 40.46
N ILE A 168 -3.58 -31.38 39.21
CA ILE A 168 -3.70 -32.47 38.25
C ILE A 168 -2.28 -32.92 37.84
N ASP A 169 -2.11 -34.22 37.65
CA ASP A 169 -0.86 -34.84 37.25
C ASP A 169 -0.38 -34.37 35.87
N SER A 170 0.93 -34.07 35.75
CA SER A 170 1.51 -33.49 34.54
C SER A 170 1.34 -34.37 33.28
N ALA A 171 1.33 -35.69 33.40
CA ALA A 171 1.12 -36.58 32.27
C ALA A 171 -0.32 -36.51 31.75
N LYS A 172 -1.31 -36.39 32.65
CA LYS A 172 -2.73 -36.20 32.25
C LYS A 172 -2.98 -34.83 31.63
N ILE A 173 -2.30 -33.80 32.13
CA ILE A 173 -2.38 -32.46 31.55
C ILE A 173 -1.81 -32.46 30.14
N ALA A 174 -0.65 -33.11 29.94
CA ALA A 174 -0.02 -33.23 28.63
C ALA A 174 -0.93 -33.96 27.61
N GLU A 175 -1.55 -35.06 28.02
CA GLU A 175 -2.51 -35.82 27.22
C GLU A 175 -3.73 -34.97 26.79
N GLY A 176 -4.29 -34.19 27.75
CA GLY A 176 -5.48 -33.36 27.49
C GLY A 176 -5.23 -32.09 26.74
N THR A 177 -4.01 -31.55 26.77
CA THR A 177 -3.68 -30.26 26.16
C THR A 177 -2.85 -30.39 24.87
N GLY A 178 -2.30 -31.57 24.58
CA GLY A 178 -1.38 -31.80 23.45
C GLY A 178 0.03 -31.23 23.66
N LEU A 179 0.36 -30.72 24.83
CA LEU A 179 1.69 -30.29 25.24
C LEU A 179 2.55 -31.50 25.66
N THR A 180 3.85 -31.33 25.56
CA THR A 180 4.78 -32.31 26.13
C THR A 180 4.81 -32.23 27.68
N VAL A 181 5.13 -33.31 28.34
CA VAL A 181 5.25 -33.32 29.81
C VAL A 181 6.27 -32.30 30.31
N ALA A 182 7.40 -32.16 29.57
CA ALA A 182 8.43 -31.17 29.88
C ALA A 182 7.93 -29.74 29.82
N GLU A 183 7.10 -29.42 28.78
CA GLU A 183 6.46 -28.11 28.66
C GLU A 183 5.51 -27.85 29.84
N VAL A 184 4.68 -28.82 30.19
CA VAL A 184 3.78 -28.72 31.39
C VAL A 184 4.57 -28.50 32.66
N GLU A 185 5.65 -29.22 32.88
CA GLU A 185 6.51 -29.06 34.08
C GLU A 185 7.17 -27.68 34.14
N SER A 186 7.51 -27.08 33.00
CA SER A 186 8.12 -25.76 32.93
C SER A 186 7.16 -24.59 33.21
N LEU A 187 5.82 -24.84 33.18
CA LEU A 187 4.83 -23.82 33.48
C LEU A 187 4.83 -23.50 34.98
N LYS A 188 4.76 -22.21 35.31
CA LYS A 188 4.67 -21.71 36.69
C LYS A 188 3.22 -21.60 37.16
#